data_7d6384dbb47ccf1decc2c74f0f96dc7b
#
_entry.id   7d6384dbb47ccf1decc2c74f0f96dc7b
#
_cell.length_a   1.000
_cell.length_b   1.000
_cell.length_c   1.000
_cell.angle_alpha   90.00
_cell.angle_beta   90.00
_cell.angle_gamma   90.00
#
_symmetry.space_group_name_H-M   'P 1'
#
loop_
_entity.id
_entity.type
_entity.pdbx_description
1 polymer ?
#
loop_
_entity_poly.entity_id
_entity_poly.type
_entity_poly.pdbx_seq_one_letter_code
_entity_poly.pdbx_strand_id
1 'polypeptide(L)'
;MKPINLNQKHSLFDKKWHPQQIAIVDTMQVLLAKIQGEFVWHAHEDEDELFQVLKGTLYMQFRDRTEVVRQGEIIVVPKGVEHCPCTKNNEVVELLLFEKLSTSHTGKTVHELTQNEYPKI
;
A
#
# COMPACT_ATOMS: atom_id res chain seq x y z
N MET A 1 -2.62 -0.95 25.02
CA MET A 1 -3.55 -1.18 23.93
C MET A 1 -4.66 -0.15 23.93
N LYS A 2 -4.62 0.69 22.92
CA LYS A 2 -5.59 1.77 22.73
C LYS A 2 -6.09 1.72 21.29
N PRO A 3 -7.29 2.21 21.02
CA PRO A 3 -7.76 2.34 19.63
C PRO A 3 -6.81 3.21 18.82
N ILE A 4 -6.64 2.85 17.56
CA ILE A 4 -5.84 3.62 16.59
C ILE A 4 -6.81 4.30 15.65
N ASN A 5 -6.77 5.62 15.60
CA ASN A 5 -7.62 6.42 14.71
C ASN A 5 -6.89 6.61 13.38
N LEU A 6 -7.43 6.02 12.32
CA LEU A 6 -6.77 6.03 11.01
C LEU A 6 -6.68 7.44 10.41
N ASN A 7 -7.73 8.26 10.56
CA ASN A 7 -7.72 9.63 10.07
C ASN A 7 -6.65 10.47 10.77
N GLN A 8 -6.52 10.30 12.09
CA GLN A 8 -5.48 10.98 12.85
C GLN A 8 -4.09 10.58 12.36
N LYS A 9 -3.87 9.28 12.17
CA LYS A 9 -2.58 8.78 11.68
C LYS A 9 -2.26 9.29 10.28
N HIS A 10 -3.24 9.30 9.36
CA HIS A 10 -3.05 9.86 8.03
C HIS A 10 -2.71 11.36 8.05
N SER A 11 -3.18 12.10 9.06
CA SER A 11 -2.86 13.53 9.20
C SER A 11 -1.42 13.80 9.60
N LEU A 12 -0.68 12.78 10.04
CA LEU A 12 0.68 12.96 10.55
C LEU A 12 1.75 12.95 9.45
N PHE A 13 1.39 12.63 8.21
CA PHE A 13 2.35 12.58 7.12
C PHE A 13 1.72 12.98 5.79
N ASP A 14 2.54 13.49 4.86
CA ASP A 14 2.10 13.93 3.54
C ASP A 14 2.84 13.22 2.40
N LYS A 15 3.97 12.60 2.70
CA LYS A 15 4.84 12.03 1.66
C LYS A 15 4.15 10.87 0.95
N LYS A 16 4.09 10.97 -0.38
CA LYS A 16 3.49 9.92 -1.24
C LYS A 16 4.47 8.78 -1.41
N TRP A 17 3.93 7.56 -1.55
CA TRP A 17 4.71 6.34 -1.77
C TRP A 17 5.69 6.05 -0.62
N HIS A 18 5.27 6.42 0.61
CA HIS A 18 6.10 6.30 1.80
C HIS A 18 5.28 5.71 2.95
N PRO A 19 4.99 4.40 2.91
CA PRO A 19 4.15 3.77 3.92
C PRO A 19 4.66 3.99 5.35
N GLN A 20 3.72 4.11 6.27
CA GLN A 20 3.98 4.33 7.69
C GLN A 20 3.38 3.17 8.48
N GLN A 21 4.15 2.55 9.36
CA GLN A 21 3.67 1.45 10.18
C GLN A 21 2.89 1.99 11.36
N ILE A 22 1.64 1.50 11.52
CA ILE A 22 0.78 1.92 12.65
C ILE A 22 0.51 0.80 13.65
N ALA A 23 0.69 -0.46 13.25
CA ALA A 23 0.43 -1.59 14.14
C ALA A 23 1.15 -2.84 13.66
N ILE A 24 1.37 -3.75 14.59
CA ILE A 24 1.88 -5.10 14.33
C ILE A 24 0.87 -6.09 14.90
N VAL A 25 0.52 -7.10 14.10
CA VAL A 25 -0.37 -8.19 14.50
C VAL A 25 0.37 -9.50 14.23
N ASP A 26 0.91 -10.12 15.27
CA ASP A 26 1.76 -11.31 15.13
C ASP A 26 2.91 -11.05 14.14
N THR A 27 2.99 -11.81 13.06
CA THR A 27 4.00 -11.66 12.00
C THR A 27 3.58 -10.67 10.91
N MET A 28 2.47 -9.99 11.10
CA MET A 28 1.88 -9.07 10.14
C MET A 28 2.05 -7.63 10.59
N GLN A 29 2.03 -6.72 9.65
CA GLN A 29 2.04 -5.29 9.94
C GLN A 29 0.87 -4.61 9.25
N VAL A 30 0.41 -3.52 9.86
CA VAL A 30 -0.58 -2.62 9.27
C VAL A 30 0.14 -1.33 8.92
N LEU A 31 0.03 -0.92 7.66
CA LEU A 31 0.64 0.30 7.15
C LEU A 31 -0.44 1.24 6.65
N LEU A 32 -0.18 2.53 6.74
CA LEU A 32 -0.94 3.55 6.03
C LEU A 32 -0.05 4.14 4.94
N ALA A 33 -0.64 4.42 3.79
CA ALA A 33 0.09 5.03 2.68
C ALA A 33 -0.78 6.07 1.99
N LYS A 34 -0.12 7.09 1.45
CA LYS A 34 -0.73 8.03 0.51
C LYS A 34 -0.06 7.78 -0.83
N ILE A 35 -0.88 7.67 -1.87
CA ILE A 35 -0.38 7.44 -3.22
C ILE A 35 -0.95 8.49 -4.16
N GLN A 36 -0.16 8.81 -5.20
CA GLN A 36 -0.55 9.77 -6.23
C GLN A 36 0.26 9.47 -7.48
N GLY A 37 -0.41 9.29 -8.62
CA GLY A 37 0.23 8.92 -9.86
C GLY A 37 0.46 7.42 -9.97
N GLU A 38 1.46 7.01 -10.72
CA GLU A 38 1.78 5.60 -10.98
C GLU A 38 3.01 5.17 -10.17
N PHE A 39 2.92 3.98 -9.56
CA PHE A 39 4.03 3.39 -8.83
C PHE A 39 4.99 2.65 -9.79
N VAL A 40 5.63 1.60 -9.32
CA VAL A 40 6.50 0.73 -10.13
C VAL A 40 5.85 -0.64 -10.27
N TRP A 41 6.10 -1.30 -11.40
CA TRP A 41 5.71 -2.70 -11.57
C TRP A 41 6.59 -3.58 -10.71
N HIS A 42 5.98 -4.41 -9.87
CA HIS A 42 6.72 -5.31 -8.98
C HIS A 42 5.84 -6.48 -8.57
N ALA A 43 6.46 -7.47 -7.94
CA ALA A 43 5.79 -8.63 -7.36
C ALA A 43 6.45 -8.98 -6.03
N HIS A 44 5.67 -9.55 -5.12
CA HIS A 44 6.17 -10.14 -3.88
C HIS A 44 6.14 -11.65 -4.05
N GLU A 45 7.30 -12.30 -4.09
CA GLU A 45 7.38 -13.73 -4.42
C GLU A 45 6.79 -14.63 -3.33
N ASP A 46 6.92 -14.22 -2.06
CA ASP A 46 6.60 -15.07 -0.93
C ASP A 46 5.45 -14.56 -0.06
N GLU A 47 4.89 -13.38 -0.37
CA GLU A 47 3.87 -12.76 0.47
C GLU A 47 2.68 -12.28 -0.36
N ASP A 48 1.48 -12.51 0.19
CA ASP A 48 0.27 -11.84 -0.28
C ASP A 48 0.23 -10.43 0.31
N GLU A 49 -0.45 -9.51 -0.36
CA GLU A 49 -0.60 -8.14 0.14
C GLU A 49 -2.05 -7.69 0.02
N LEU A 50 -2.61 -7.20 1.13
CA LEU A 50 -3.97 -6.65 1.14
C LEU A 50 -3.90 -5.13 1.09
N PHE A 51 -4.72 -4.55 0.21
CA PHE A 51 -4.93 -3.10 0.10
C PHE A 51 -6.38 -2.79 0.45
N GLN A 52 -6.60 -1.81 1.30
CA GLN A 52 -7.92 -1.23 1.55
C GLN A 52 -7.89 0.24 1.18
N VAL A 53 -8.86 0.68 0.37
CA VAL A 53 -8.99 2.10 0.01
C VAL A 53 -9.79 2.79 1.09
N LEU A 54 -9.16 3.75 1.78
CA LEU A 54 -9.81 4.56 2.80
C LEU A 54 -10.40 5.84 2.21
N LYS A 55 -9.76 6.40 1.17
CA LYS A 55 -10.21 7.61 0.50
C LYS A 55 -9.71 7.61 -0.93
N GLY A 56 -10.58 7.96 -1.87
CA GLY A 56 -10.25 8.04 -3.29
C GLY A 56 -10.46 6.72 -4.02
N THR A 57 -9.82 6.57 -5.17
CA THR A 57 -9.97 5.39 -6.03
C THR A 57 -8.59 4.89 -6.45
N LEU A 58 -8.33 3.62 -6.16
CA LEU A 58 -7.10 2.94 -6.57
C LEU A 58 -7.35 2.18 -7.86
N TYR A 59 -6.43 2.33 -8.81
CA TYR A 59 -6.40 1.53 -10.04
C TYR A 59 -5.24 0.56 -9.90
N MET A 60 -5.56 -0.70 -9.57
CA MET A 60 -4.54 -1.73 -9.44
C MET A 60 -4.32 -2.38 -10.79
N GLN A 61 -3.19 -2.06 -11.42
CA GLN A 61 -2.85 -2.59 -12.74
C GLN A 61 -2.20 -3.97 -12.60
N PHE A 62 -2.73 -4.92 -13.33
CA PHE A 62 -2.12 -6.23 -13.57
C PHE A 62 -1.74 -6.31 -15.05
N ARG A 63 -0.92 -7.29 -15.44
CA ARG A 63 -0.48 -7.40 -16.83
C ARG A 63 -1.63 -7.63 -17.81
N ASP A 64 -2.68 -8.30 -17.38
CA ASP A 64 -3.84 -8.65 -18.21
C ASP A 64 -5.06 -7.75 -18.02
N ARG A 65 -5.09 -6.91 -16.97
CA ARG A 65 -6.24 -6.03 -16.68
C ARG A 65 -5.91 -5.01 -15.60
N THR A 66 -6.83 -4.08 -15.40
CA THR A 66 -6.80 -3.14 -14.27
C THR A 66 -8.06 -3.33 -13.45
N GLU A 67 -7.88 -3.52 -12.14
CA GLU A 67 -8.99 -3.57 -11.19
C GLU A 67 -9.18 -2.20 -10.54
N VAL A 68 -10.42 -1.72 -10.48
CA VAL A 68 -10.77 -0.45 -9.85
C VAL A 68 -11.23 -0.74 -8.43
N VAL A 69 -10.53 -0.20 -7.45
CA VAL A 69 -10.83 -0.40 -6.03
C VAL A 69 -11.26 0.92 -5.44
N ARG A 70 -12.49 0.98 -4.95
CA ARG A 70 -13.11 2.21 -4.46
C ARG A 70 -13.09 2.30 -2.95
N GLN A 71 -13.42 3.45 -2.43
CA GLN A 71 -13.45 3.70 -0.99
C GLN A 71 -14.25 2.60 -0.27
N GLY A 72 -13.67 2.03 0.78
CA GLY A 72 -14.27 0.95 1.57
C GLY A 72 -14.04 -0.45 1.01
N GLU A 73 -13.48 -0.57 -0.19
CA GLU A 73 -13.21 -1.87 -0.81
C GLU A 73 -11.78 -2.33 -0.53
N ILE A 74 -11.57 -3.63 -0.59
CA ILE A 74 -10.25 -4.24 -0.47
C ILE A 74 -9.92 -5.03 -1.73
N ILE A 75 -8.61 -5.18 -1.97
CA ILE A 75 -8.09 -6.13 -2.96
C ILE A 75 -6.91 -6.87 -2.34
N VAL A 76 -6.81 -8.17 -2.59
CA VAL A 76 -5.65 -8.96 -2.19
C VAL A 76 -4.87 -9.29 -3.43
N VAL A 77 -3.60 -8.89 -3.46
CA VAL A 77 -2.67 -9.27 -4.52
C VAL A 77 -1.93 -10.51 -4.06
N PRO A 78 -2.15 -11.67 -4.71
CA PRO A 78 -1.47 -12.89 -4.32
C PRO A 78 0.04 -12.82 -4.58
N LYS A 79 0.79 -13.61 -3.82
CA LYS A 79 2.24 -13.75 -4.05
C LYS A 79 2.51 -14.13 -5.52
N GLY A 80 3.59 -13.58 -6.06
CA GLY A 80 4.05 -13.85 -7.42
C GLY A 80 3.32 -13.07 -8.51
N VAL A 81 2.27 -12.31 -8.19
CA VAL A 81 1.51 -11.56 -9.20
C VAL A 81 2.11 -10.17 -9.38
N GLU A 82 2.55 -9.88 -10.62
CA GLU A 82 3.03 -8.56 -10.96
C GLU A 82 1.90 -7.54 -10.94
N HIS A 83 2.15 -6.40 -10.31
CA HIS A 83 1.15 -5.35 -10.17
C HIS A 83 1.80 -3.98 -10.10
N CYS A 84 1.01 -2.96 -10.40
CA CYS A 84 1.44 -1.56 -10.34
C CYS A 84 0.25 -0.71 -9.87
N PRO A 85 0.26 -0.28 -8.60
CA PRO A 85 -0.79 0.62 -8.11
C PRO A 85 -0.69 1.99 -8.78
N CYS A 86 -1.85 2.57 -9.12
CA CYS A 86 -1.85 3.91 -9.64
C CYS A 86 -3.14 4.66 -9.29
N THR A 87 -3.08 5.99 -9.41
CA THR A 87 -4.23 6.87 -9.30
C THR A 87 -4.40 7.62 -10.62
N LYS A 88 -5.55 8.26 -10.80
CA LYS A 88 -5.83 9.05 -12.00
C LYS A 88 -6.13 10.50 -11.64
N ASN A 89 -5.97 11.40 -12.62
CA ASN A 89 -6.30 12.82 -12.48
C ASN A 89 -5.60 13.47 -11.29
N ASN A 90 -4.38 13.00 -10.98
CA ASN A 90 -3.57 13.53 -9.90
C ASN A 90 -4.24 13.40 -8.51
N GLU A 91 -5.18 12.47 -8.35
CA GLU A 91 -5.87 12.24 -7.09
C GLU A 91 -4.91 11.64 -6.07
N VAL A 92 -4.96 12.15 -4.84
CA VAL A 92 -4.28 11.54 -3.70
C VAL A 92 -5.21 10.50 -3.10
N VAL A 93 -4.74 9.26 -3.02
CA VAL A 93 -5.52 8.14 -2.48
C VAL A 93 -4.89 7.70 -1.16
N GLU A 94 -5.74 7.48 -0.16
CA GLU A 94 -5.30 7.00 1.15
C GLU A 94 -5.61 5.52 1.27
N LEU A 95 -4.58 4.75 1.62
CA LEU A 95 -4.63 3.29 1.71
C LEU A 95 -4.28 2.80 3.09
N LEU A 96 -4.86 1.65 3.45
CA LEU A 96 -4.36 0.79 4.51
C LEU A 96 -3.80 -0.46 3.83
N LEU A 97 -2.59 -0.86 4.22
CA LEU A 97 -1.95 -2.07 3.75
C LEU A 97 -1.84 -3.05 4.92
N PHE A 98 -2.05 -4.33 4.63
CA PHE A 98 -1.88 -5.41 5.61
C PHE A 98 -1.03 -6.49 4.95
N GLU A 99 0.12 -6.79 5.56
CA GLU A 99 1.13 -7.65 4.95
C GLU A 99 2.07 -8.22 6.00
N LYS A 100 2.83 -9.26 5.64
CA LYS A 100 3.86 -9.79 6.52
C LYS A 100 4.97 -8.75 6.75
N LEU A 101 5.54 -8.76 7.94
CA LEU A 101 6.69 -7.91 8.28
C LEU A 101 7.87 -8.13 7.33
N SER A 102 7.99 -9.32 6.73
CA SER A 102 9.06 -9.66 5.79
C SER A 102 8.88 -9.06 4.40
N THR A 103 7.73 -8.44 4.11
CA THR A 103 7.43 -7.93 2.77
C THR A 103 8.30 -6.74 2.42
N SER A 104 9.01 -6.80 1.29
CA SER A 104 9.78 -5.68 0.75
C SER A 104 8.89 -4.74 -0.03
N HIS A 105 9.07 -3.42 0.09
CA HIS A 105 8.22 -2.38 -0.50
C HIS A 105 7.93 -2.59 -2.00
N THR A 106 8.96 -2.90 -2.77
CA THR A 106 8.86 -3.12 -4.22
C THR A 106 9.34 -4.52 -4.63
N GLY A 107 9.20 -5.50 -3.73
CA GLY A 107 9.71 -6.84 -3.96
C GLY A 107 11.22 -6.83 -4.23
N LYS A 108 11.65 -7.47 -5.31
CA LYS A 108 13.06 -7.47 -5.75
C LYS A 108 13.40 -6.30 -6.68
N THR A 109 12.42 -5.51 -7.08
CA THR A 109 12.64 -4.33 -7.92
C THR A 109 13.25 -3.21 -7.10
N VAL A 110 14.35 -2.62 -7.60
CA VAL A 110 14.97 -1.46 -6.97
C VAL A 110 14.61 -0.21 -7.79
N HIS A 111 14.08 0.79 -7.13
CA HIS A 111 13.64 2.03 -7.76
C HIS A 111 13.86 3.20 -6.79
N GLU A 112 13.88 4.43 -7.29
CA GLU A 112 14.03 5.63 -6.45
C GLU A 112 12.91 5.76 -5.41
N LEU A 113 11.72 5.20 -5.68
CA LEU A 113 10.59 5.19 -4.75
C LEU A 113 10.65 4.04 -3.74
N THR A 114 11.61 3.12 -3.86
CA THR A 114 11.71 1.97 -2.97
C THR A 114 12.05 2.39 -1.55
N GLN A 115 11.27 1.90 -0.59
CA GLN A 115 11.40 2.18 0.83
C GLN A 115 12.03 0.96 1.52
N ASN A 116 13.19 1.12 2.15
CA ASN A 116 13.87 0.02 2.85
C ASN A 116 13.31 -0.21 4.26
N GLU A 117 12.83 0.84 4.90
CA GLU A 117 12.23 0.78 6.22
C GLU A 117 11.00 1.64 6.25
N TYR A 118 10.02 1.28 7.11
CA TYR A 118 8.80 2.06 7.28
C TYR A 118 8.86 2.79 8.63
N PRO A 119 8.71 4.12 8.65
CA PRO A 119 8.57 4.85 9.89
C PRO A 119 7.38 4.34 10.69
N LYS A 120 7.53 4.33 12.01
CA LYS A 120 6.47 3.95 12.95
C LYS A 120 5.82 5.22 13.48
N ILE A 121 4.55 5.30 13.33
CA ILE A 121 3.75 6.45 13.81
C ILE A 121 2.59 5.98 14.74
#